data_0390484d64705bd93c9789e13920f331
#
_entry.id   0390484d64705bd93c9789e13920f331
#
_cell.length_a   1.000
_cell.length_b   1.000
_cell.length_c   1.000
_cell.angle_alpha   90.00
_cell.angle_beta   90.00
_cell.angle_gamma   90.00
#
_symmetry.space_group_name_H-M   'P 1'
#
loop_
_entity.id
_entity.type
_entity.pdbx_description
1 polymer ?
#
loop_
_entity_poly.entity_id
_entity_poly.type
_entity_poly.pdbx_seq_one_letter_code
_entity_poly.pdbx_strand_id
1 'polypeptide(L)'
;MATVKLTNVKKIYGKDTVAVQDFNLDIADKEFIVFVGPSGCGKSTTLRMIAGLEDISSGTVEIDGVVVNDLQPRDRNIAMVFQNYALYPHLTVFENMAFSLRLKKVPQDEVYERVTAAAEILGITEFLTRKPRALSGGQRQRVAIGRAMVRDSKVFLMDEPLSNLDAKLRNQMRAEIILLRQKIDTTFIYVTHDQTEAMTLGDRIVIMKDGFIQQVGTPTEVFDMPVNMFVAEFIGAPKMNTFKTNLVREGDKYFVTPYGAKIEVTGKKAEMLLAKNVQSQEIILGVRPEHVTQADAQDAAAIPCTIKVNEMMGSELHLHVVEENGDQLIVRIPTITLEDEQRKEMVYGHKLYITFEGKVMHFFNPETGVNLLA
;
A
#
# COMPACT_ATOMS: atom_id res chain seq x y z
N MET A 1 -0.57 26.69 -1.34
CA MET A 1 -1.03 25.47 -0.63
C MET A 1 -1.76 24.61 -1.64
N ALA A 2 -1.65 23.30 -1.54
CA ALA A 2 -2.27 22.40 -2.54
C ALA A 2 -3.06 21.28 -1.85
N THR A 3 -4.11 21.64 -1.14
CA THR A 3 -5.06 20.70 -0.57
C THR A 3 -5.94 20.08 -1.66
N VAL A 4 -6.30 18.81 -1.50
CA VAL A 4 -7.29 18.14 -2.38
C VAL A 4 -8.37 17.53 -1.51
N LYS A 5 -9.63 17.86 -1.81
CA LYS A 5 -10.77 17.34 -1.08
C LYS A 5 -11.75 16.66 -2.01
N LEU A 6 -12.15 15.45 -1.65
CA LEU A 6 -13.21 14.70 -2.31
C LEU A 6 -14.37 14.54 -1.33
N THR A 7 -15.58 14.93 -1.74
CA THR A 7 -16.75 14.85 -0.90
C THR A 7 -17.86 14.08 -1.62
N ASN A 8 -18.25 12.92 -1.07
CA ASN A 8 -19.28 12.03 -1.60
C ASN A 8 -19.11 11.72 -3.09
N VAL A 9 -17.84 11.59 -3.54
CA VAL A 9 -17.54 11.35 -4.96
C VAL A 9 -17.96 9.96 -5.35
N LYS A 10 -18.72 9.88 -6.45
CA LYS A 10 -19.24 8.64 -7.03
C LYS A 10 -18.97 8.58 -8.52
N LYS A 11 -18.64 7.37 -9.00
CA LYS A 11 -18.53 7.08 -10.43
C LYS A 11 -19.35 5.86 -10.79
N ILE A 12 -20.24 6.03 -11.78
CA ILE A 12 -21.04 4.97 -12.37
C ILE A 12 -20.74 4.95 -13.87
N TYR A 13 -20.37 3.80 -14.40
CA TYR A 13 -20.25 3.56 -15.84
C TYR A 13 -21.53 2.90 -16.39
N GLY A 14 -22.01 3.40 -17.52
CA GLY A 14 -23.26 2.92 -18.12
C GLY A 14 -24.45 3.12 -17.15
N LYS A 15 -25.26 2.07 -16.97
CA LYS A 15 -26.47 2.15 -16.12
C LYS A 15 -26.21 1.69 -14.68
N ASP A 16 -25.33 0.67 -14.48
CA ASP A 16 -25.29 -0.08 -13.21
C ASP A 16 -23.89 -0.38 -12.68
N THR A 17 -22.82 -0.09 -13.42
CA THR A 17 -21.46 -0.42 -12.99
C THR A 17 -20.90 0.68 -12.10
N VAL A 18 -20.98 0.50 -10.78
CA VAL A 18 -20.41 1.42 -9.79
C VAL A 18 -18.92 1.15 -9.65
N ALA A 19 -18.09 2.09 -10.09
CA ALA A 19 -16.63 2.00 -10.01
C ALA A 19 -16.07 2.66 -8.74
N VAL A 20 -16.73 3.71 -8.24
CA VAL A 20 -16.37 4.42 -7.01
C VAL A 20 -17.67 4.84 -6.31
N GLN A 21 -17.74 4.59 -5.01
CA GLN A 21 -18.92 4.86 -4.19
C GLN A 21 -18.52 5.60 -2.92
N ASP A 22 -19.24 6.71 -2.63
CA ASP A 22 -19.09 7.48 -1.39
C ASP A 22 -17.65 7.80 -0.99
N PHE A 23 -16.84 8.21 -1.99
CA PHE A 23 -15.44 8.47 -1.74
C PHE A 23 -15.26 9.83 -1.06
N ASN A 24 -14.88 9.80 0.21
CA ASN A 24 -14.65 10.97 1.06
C ASN A 24 -13.19 10.97 1.51
N LEU A 25 -12.44 12.04 1.18
CA LEU A 25 -11.03 12.13 1.52
C LEU A 25 -10.57 13.59 1.52
N ASP A 26 -9.91 14.00 2.61
CA ASP A 26 -9.20 15.26 2.71
C ASP A 26 -7.69 14.98 2.65
N ILE A 27 -6.99 15.57 1.67
CA ILE A 27 -5.54 15.46 1.46
C ILE A 27 -4.92 16.82 1.80
N ALA A 28 -3.97 16.80 2.73
CA ALA A 28 -3.29 18.01 3.18
C ALA A 28 -2.29 18.54 2.15
N ASP A 29 -1.89 19.80 2.32
CA ASP A 29 -0.82 20.40 1.53
C ASP A 29 0.50 19.64 1.74
N LYS A 30 1.21 19.31 0.63
CA LYS A 30 2.48 18.59 0.61
C LYS A 30 2.40 17.14 1.14
N GLU A 31 1.22 16.61 1.32
CA GLU A 31 1.03 15.22 1.70
C GLU A 31 1.31 14.28 0.53
N PHE A 32 1.96 13.15 0.83
CA PHE A 32 2.10 12.02 -0.10
C PHE A 32 1.09 10.94 0.26
N ILE A 33 0.00 10.87 -0.47
CA ILE A 33 -1.04 9.88 -0.24
C ILE A 33 -1.01 8.77 -1.29
N VAL A 34 -1.18 7.53 -0.84
CA VAL A 34 -1.14 6.36 -1.73
C VAL A 34 -2.49 5.65 -1.74
N PHE A 35 -3.06 5.47 -2.92
CA PHE A 35 -4.24 4.61 -3.12
C PHE A 35 -3.77 3.21 -3.48
N VAL A 36 -4.16 2.22 -2.69
CA VAL A 36 -3.79 0.83 -2.87
C VAL A 36 -5.02 -0.09 -2.78
N GLY A 37 -4.99 -1.22 -3.45
CA GLY A 37 -6.08 -2.20 -3.45
C GLY A 37 -6.01 -3.14 -4.64
N PRO A 38 -6.89 -4.15 -4.71
CA PRO A 38 -6.95 -5.10 -5.82
C PRO A 38 -7.20 -4.41 -7.17
N SER A 39 -6.92 -5.11 -8.25
CA SER A 39 -7.26 -4.65 -9.61
C SER A 39 -8.77 -4.40 -9.73
N GLY A 40 -9.15 -3.29 -10.37
CA GLY A 40 -10.56 -2.95 -10.57
C GLY A 40 -11.29 -2.30 -9.39
N CYS A 41 -10.63 -2.05 -8.25
CA CYS A 41 -11.29 -1.44 -7.07
C CYS A 41 -11.51 0.09 -7.16
N GLY A 42 -11.22 0.74 -8.29
CA GLY A 42 -11.53 2.15 -8.51
C GLY A 42 -10.36 3.15 -8.36
N LYS A 43 -9.14 2.73 -8.02
CA LYS A 43 -7.97 3.61 -7.79
C LYS A 43 -7.66 4.56 -8.95
N SER A 44 -7.36 4.00 -10.13
CA SER A 44 -7.04 4.79 -11.33
C SER A 44 -8.25 5.62 -11.80
N THR A 45 -9.48 5.13 -11.60
CA THR A 45 -10.69 5.89 -11.86
C THR A 45 -10.74 7.14 -10.97
N THR A 46 -10.50 6.98 -9.66
CA THR A 46 -10.47 8.11 -8.72
C THR A 46 -9.37 9.10 -9.08
N LEU A 47 -8.16 8.60 -9.39
CA LEU A 47 -7.06 9.47 -9.83
C LEU A 47 -7.42 10.26 -11.10
N ARG A 48 -8.07 9.62 -12.10
CA ARG A 48 -8.50 10.27 -13.34
C ARG A 48 -9.62 11.26 -13.13
N MET A 49 -10.53 11.04 -12.17
CA MET A 49 -11.55 12.01 -11.77
C MET A 49 -10.91 13.27 -11.16
N ILE A 50 -9.89 13.12 -10.30
CA ILE A 50 -9.11 14.25 -9.78
C ILE A 50 -8.41 15.01 -10.92
N ALA A 51 -7.86 14.25 -11.89
CA ALA A 51 -7.18 14.83 -13.05
C ALA A 51 -8.14 15.55 -14.03
N GLY A 52 -9.46 15.28 -13.98
CA GLY A 52 -10.43 15.74 -14.98
C GLY A 52 -10.36 15.00 -16.30
N LEU A 53 -9.76 13.80 -16.28
CA LEU A 53 -9.73 12.88 -17.42
C LEU A 53 -10.93 11.93 -17.42
N GLU A 54 -11.67 11.93 -16.33
CA GLU A 54 -12.91 11.16 -16.13
C GLU A 54 -13.88 12.03 -15.35
N ASP A 55 -15.12 12.12 -15.81
CA ASP A 55 -16.18 12.87 -15.13
C ASP A 55 -16.67 12.10 -13.91
N ILE A 56 -16.94 12.79 -12.82
CA ILE A 56 -17.66 12.24 -11.66
C ILE A 56 -19.16 12.09 -11.99
N SER A 57 -19.84 11.10 -11.38
CA SER A 57 -21.29 10.97 -11.52
C SER A 57 -22.04 11.82 -10.48
N SER A 58 -21.45 12.01 -9.30
CA SER A 58 -21.95 12.90 -8.25
C SER A 58 -20.85 13.24 -7.24
N GLY A 59 -21.10 14.19 -6.35
CA GLY A 59 -20.15 14.68 -5.35
C GLY A 59 -19.32 15.86 -5.85
N THR A 60 -18.26 16.21 -5.12
CA THR A 60 -17.36 17.32 -5.45
C THR A 60 -15.92 16.95 -5.32
N VAL A 61 -15.10 17.46 -6.24
CA VAL A 61 -13.63 17.45 -6.19
C VAL A 61 -13.18 18.90 -6.06
N GLU A 62 -12.41 19.18 -5.02
CA GLU A 62 -11.86 20.51 -4.78
C GLU A 62 -10.33 20.44 -4.80
N ILE A 63 -9.69 21.43 -5.40
CA ILE A 63 -8.24 21.61 -5.36
C ILE A 63 -7.98 23.04 -4.86
N ASP A 64 -7.29 23.16 -3.73
CA ASP A 64 -6.97 24.46 -3.10
C ASP A 64 -8.24 25.29 -2.77
N GLY A 65 -9.30 24.58 -2.33
CA GLY A 65 -10.59 25.19 -1.99
C GLY A 65 -11.47 25.58 -3.20
N VAL A 66 -11.03 25.25 -4.41
CA VAL A 66 -11.80 25.53 -5.64
C VAL A 66 -12.41 24.21 -6.15
N VAL A 67 -13.73 24.18 -6.34
CA VAL A 67 -14.41 23.06 -6.99
C VAL A 67 -13.98 22.98 -8.46
N VAL A 68 -13.45 21.80 -8.85
CA VAL A 68 -12.86 21.61 -10.19
C VAL A 68 -13.66 20.65 -11.07
N ASN A 69 -14.86 20.27 -10.68
CA ASN A 69 -15.68 19.28 -11.41
C ASN A 69 -15.75 19.58 -12.91
N ASP A 70 -16.05 20.84 -13.29
CA ASP A 70 -16.29 21.27 -14.67
C ASP A 70 -15.02 21.83 -15.35
N LEU A 71 -13.88 21.84 -14.64
CA LEU A 71 -12.62 22.33 -15.18
C LEU A 71 -11.93 21.26 -16.02
N GLN A 72 -11.41 21.68 -17.19
CA GLN A 72 -10.58 20.83 -18.03
C GLN A 72 -9.26 20.46 -17.32
N PRO A 73 -8.62 19.30 -17.62
CA PRO A 73 -7.37 18.86 -16.99
C PRO A 73 -6.25 19.91 -17.01
N ARG A 74 -6.16 20.70 -18.08
CA ARG A 74 -5.15 21.77 -18.23
C ARG A 74 -5.33 22.93 -17.24
N ASP A 75 -6.56 23.13 -16.75
CA ASP A 75 -6.95 24.27 -15.91
C ASP A 75 -6.97 23.90 -14.41
N ARG A 76 -6.78 22.61 -14.06
CA ARG A 76 -6.75 22.10 -12.69
C ARG A 76 -5.41 22.26 -11.97
N ASN A 77 -4.41 22.83 -12.63
CA ASN A 77 -3.05 23.00 -12.08
C ASN A 77 -2.42 21.71 -11.51
N ILE A 78 -2.57 20.61 -12.24
CA ILE A 78 -2.04 19.31 -11.90
C ILE A 78 -0.98 18.85 -12.91
N ALA A 79 -0.11 17.92 -12.51
CA ALA A 79 0.73 17.13 -13.40
C ALA A 79 0.43 15.65 -13.21
N MET A 80 0.49 14.86 -14.29
CA MET A 80 0.19 13.42 -14.21
C MET A 80 1.26 12.60 -14.93
N VAL A 81 1.70 11.54 -14.25
CA VAL A 81 2.53 10.47 -14.78
C VAL A 81 1.65 9.25 -15.01
N PHE A 82 1.61 8.77 -16.25
CA PHE A 82 0.80 7.62 -16.65
C PHE A 82 1.58 6.32 -16.54
N GLN A 83 0.88 5.21 -16.35
CA GLN A 83 1.42 3.86 -16.27
C GLN A 83 2.32 3.48 -17.48
N ASN A 84 1.97 3.92 -18.68
CA ASN A 84 2.71 3.69 -19.92
C ASN A 84 3.71 4.82 -20.26
N TYR A 85 3.98 5.73 -19.27
CA TYR A 85 4.82 6.93 -19.40
C TYR A 85 4.29 7.97 -20.37
N ALA A 86 3.52 7.62 -21.39
CA ALA A 86 2.92 8.46 -22.42
C ALA A 86 3.91 9.49 -23.03
N LEU A 87 5.15 9.07 -23.28
CA LEU A 87 6.15 9.91 -23.94
C LEU A 87 5.88 10.05 -25.42
N TYR A 88 6.15 11.23 -25.96
CA TYR A 88 6.08 11.50 -27.40
C TYR A 88 7.26 10.82 -28.11
N PRO A 89 7.06 9.76 -28.91
CA PRO A 89 8.15 8.91 -29.41
C PRO A 89 9.05 9.60 -30.45
N HIS A 90 8.54 10.62 -31.11
CA HIS A 90 9.26 11.40 -32.13
C HIS A 90 10.09 12.55 -31.56
N LEU A 91 9.81 12.98 -30.30
CA LEU A 91 10.52 14.04 -29.61
C LEU A 91 11.71 13.47 -28.80
N THR A 92 12.74 14.27 -28.63
CA THR A 92 13.86 13.99 -27.71
C THR A 92 13.41 14.03 -26.25
N VAL A 93 14.27 13.63 -25.32
CA VAL A 93 14.03 13.76 -23.87
C VAL A 93 13.79 15.23 -23.51
N PHE A 94 14.70 16.13 -23.97
CA PHE A 94 14.54 17.56 -23.75
C PHE A 94 13.19 18.08 -24.25
N GLU A 95 12.82 17.72 -25.48
CA GLU A 95 11.57 18.19 -26.09
C GLU A 95 10.33 17.61 -25.39
N ASN A 96 10.39 16.34 -24.91
CA ASN A 96 9.32 15.76 -24.10
C ASN A 96 9.10 16.56 -22.81
N MET A 97 10.19 16.92 -22.10
CA MET A 97 10.12 17.71 -20.88
C MET A 97 9.68 19.16 -21.17
N ALA A 98 10.22 19.78 -22.19
CA ALA A 98 9.93 21.18 -22.58
C ALA A 98 8.53 21.39 -23.13
N PHE A 99 7.83 20.31 -23.55
CA PHE A 99 6.60 20.41 -24.35
C PHE A 99 5.53 21.30 -23.72
N SER A 100 5.25 21.10 -22.42
CA SER A 100 4.22 21.86 -21.70
C SER A 100 4.59 23.34 -21.54
N LEU A 101 5.87 23.65 -21.34
CA LEU A 101 6.39 25.02 -21.19
C LEU A 101 6.30 25.78 -22.52
N ARG A 102 6.63 25.10 -23.64
CA ARG A 102 6.50 25.67 -24.98
C ARG A 102 5.05 25.97 -25.36
N LEU A 103 4.10 25.10 -24.98
CA LEU A 103 2.66 25.36 -25.18
C LEU A 103 2.20 26.61 -24.41
N LYS A 104 2.77 26.85 -23.22
CA LYS A 104 2.51 28.06 -22.42
C LYS A 104 3.30 29.28 -22.90
N LYS A 105 4.08 29.15 -23.99
CA LYS A 105 4.94 30.22 -24.56
C LYS A 105 5.96 30.78 -23.56
N VAL A 106 6.49 29.93 -22.67
CA VAL A 106 7.56 30.29 -21.74
C VAL A 106 8.82 30.64 -22.56
N PRO A 107 9.59 31.68 -22.18
CA PRO A 107 10.83 32.06 -22.85
C PRO A 107 11.83 30.90 -22.95
N GLN A 108 12.56 30.83 -24.08
CA GLN A 108 13.44 29.69 -24.39
C GLN A 108 14.53 29.47 -23.33
N ASP A 109 15.08 30.55 -22.78
CA ASP A 109 16.13 30.51 -21.76
C ASP A 109 15.58 29.87 -20.45
N GLU A 110 14.39 30.27 -20.05
CA GLU A 110 13.70 29.70 -18.89
C GLU A 110 13.32 28.22 -19.12
N VAL A 111 12.88 27.84 -20.33
CA VAL A 111 12.64 26.42 -20.69
C VAL A 111 13.91 25.62 -20.54
N TYR A 112 15.06 26.13 -21.02
CA TYR A 112 16.34 25.45 -20.92
C TYR A 112 16.75 25.26 -19.45
N GLU A 113 16.67 26.30 -18.65
CA GLU A 113 16.98 26.27 -17.22
C GLU A 113 16.14 25.24 -16.45
N ARG A 114 14.80 25.33 -16.58
CA ARG A 114 13.87 24.40 -15.89
C ARG A 114 14.07 22.93 -16.30
N VAL A 115 14.26 22.67 -17.60
CA VAL A 115 14.48 21.31 -18.08
C VAL A 115 15.81 20.76 -17.61
N THR A 116 16.88 21.57 -17.65
CA THR A 116 18.21 21.14 -17.19
C THR A 116 18.21 20.86 -15.69
N ALA A 117 17.63 21.75 -14.88
CA ALA A 117 17.51 21.54 -13.44
C ALA A 117 16.72 20.25 -13.09
N ALA A 118 15.60 20.01 -13.76
CA ALA A 118 14.84 18.78 -13.57
C ALA A 118 15.63 17.53 -14.03
N ALA A 119 16.38 17.63 -15.14
CA ALA A 119 17.21 16.53 -15.63
C ALA A 119 18.37 16.20 -14.68
N GLU A 120 18.97 17.20 -14.05
CA GLU A 120 20.01 17.04 -13.03
C GLU A 120 19.46 16.30 -11.78
N ILE A 121 18.30 16.75 -11.27
CA ILE A 121 17.63 16.11 -10.12
C ILE A 121 17.38 14.62 -10.38
N LEU A 122 17.01 14.28 -11.63
CA LEU A 122 16.64 12.92 -12.04
C LEU A 122 17.83 12.10 -12.58
N GLY A 123 19.02 12.69 -12.71
CA GLY A 123 20.19 12.01 -13.25
C GLY A 123 20.02 11.56 -14.70
N ILE A 124 19.38 12.39 -15.55
CA ILE A 124 19.13 12.09 -16.98
C ILE A 124 19.70 13.13 -17.94
N THR A 125 20.58 14.00 -17.48
CA THR A 125 21.17 15.09 -18.28
C THR A 125 21.87 14.58 -19.55
N GLU A 126 22.59 13.45 -19.45
CA GLU A 126 23.27 12.84 -20.60
C GLU A 126 22.32 12.27 -21.67
N PHE A 127 21.03 12.12 -21.34
CA PHE A 127 20.02 11.55 -22.25
C PHE A 127 19.17 12.61 -22.95
N LEU A 128 19.34 13.91 -22.66
CA LEU A 128 18.49 15.00 -23.14
C LEU A 128 18.31 15.04 -24.66
N THR A 129 19.33 14.63 -25.41
CA THR A 129 19.29 14.57 -26.89
C THR A 129 18.73 13.28 -27.46
N ARG A 130 18.55 12.25 -26.63
CA ARG A 130 18.06 10.92 -27.08
C ARG A 130 16.54 10.92 -27.24
N LYS A 131 16.05 9.99 -28.07
CA LYS A 131 14.60 9.71 -28.22
C LYS A 131 14.19 8.57 -27.29
N PRO A 132 12.89 8.47 -26.89
CA PRO A 132 12.38 7.45 -25.95
C PRO A 132 12.74 6.00 -26.33
N ARG A 133 12.82 5.67 -27.62
CA ARG A 133 13.20 4.34 -28.11
C ARG A 133 14.62 3.90 -27.70
N ALA A 134 15.49 4.86 -27.44
CA ALA A 134 16.89 4.63 -27.07
C ALA A 134 17.12 4.60 -25.56
N LEU A 135 16.03 4.52 -24.75
CA LEU A 135 16.04 4.58 -23.29
C LEU A 135 15.57 3.25 -22.68
N SER A 136 16.14 2.89 -21.53
CA SER A 136 15.61 1.82 -20.67
C SER A 136 14.25 2.18 -20.07
N GLY A 137 13.54 1.20 -19.46
CA GLY A 137 12.28 1.44 -18.76
C GLY A 137 12.39 2.53 -17.70
N GLY A 138 13.38 2.43 -16.80
CA GLY A 138 13.59 3.41 -15.74
C GLY A 138 13.98 4.79 -16.28
N GLN A 139 14.77 4.87 -17.35
CA GLN A 139 15.08 6.15 -17.98
C GLN A 139 13.83 6.80 -18.58
N ARG A 140 12.96 6.03 -19.26
CA ARG A 140 11.67 6.55 -19.75
C ARG A 140 10.79 7.06 -18.63
N GLN A 141 10.76 6.36 -17.51
CA GLN A 141 10.01 6.79 -16.32
C GLN A 141 10.55 8.10 -15.76
N ARG A 142 11.87 8.25 -15.58
CA ARG A 142 12.47 9.51 -15.13
C ARG A 142 12.14 10.66 -16.07
N VAL A 143 12.12 10.42 -17.38
CA VAL A 143 11.69 11.44 -18.37
C VAL A 143 10.22 11.82 -18.17
N ALA A 144 9.33 10.85 -17.89
CA ALA A 144 7.91 11.13 -17.64
C ALA A 144 7.72 11.94 -16.34
N ILE A 145 8.47 11.61 -15.29
CA ILE A 145 8.51 12.38 -14.04
C ILE A 145 9.04 13.80 -14.32
N GLY A 146 10.16 13.92 -15.05
CA GLY A 146 10.76 15.22 -15.40
C GLY A 146 9.81 16.11 -16.20
N ARG A 147 9.07 15.53 -17.15
CA ARG A 147 8.03 16.24 -17.91
C ARG A 147 6.93 16.80 -16.99
N ALA A 148 6.58 16.06 -15.94
CA ALA A 148 5.62 16.52 -14.95
C ALA A 148 6.20 17.60 -14.02
N MET A 149 7.47 17.45 -13.58
CA MET A 149 8.16 18.38 -12.69
C MET A 149 8.31 19.80 -13.26
N VAL A 150 8.70 19.92 -14.53
CA VAL A 150 8.92 21.23 -15.15
C VAL A 150 7.66 22.07 -15.27
N ARG A 151 6.48 21.47 -15.04
CA ARG A 151 5.18 22.11 -15.23
C ARG A 151 4.80 23.10 -14.13
N ASP A 152 5.47 23.07 -12.98
CA ASP A 152 5.11 23.87 -11.82
C ASP A 152 3.64 23.65 -11.42
N SER A 153 3.32 22.41 -11.08
CA SER A 153 1.96 22.00 -10.69
C SER A 153 1.81 21.90 -9.18
N LYS A 154 0.64 22.24 -8.68
CA LYS A 154 0.31 22.15 -7.26
C LYS A 154 0.09 20.71 -6.78
N VAL A 155 -0.40 19.83 -7.65
CA VAL A 155 -0.70 18.43 -7.34
C VAL A 155 -0.04 17.53 -8.37
N PHE A 156 0.63 16.49 -7.88
CA PHE A 156 1.37 15.51 -8.68
C PHE A 156 0.65 14.16 -8.61
N LEU A 157 0.10 13.71 -9.73
CA LEU A 157 -0.66 12.48 -9.84
C LEU A 157 0.19 11.39 -10.50
N MET A 158 0.25 10.20 -9.93
CA MET A 158 1.01 9.06 -10.47
C MET A 158 0.12 7.81 -10.56
N ASP A 159 -0.17 7.36 -11.78
CA ASP A 159 -0.99 6.16 -12.06
C ASP A 159 -0.07 4.96 -12.31
N GLU A 160 0.15 4.13 -11.30
CA GLU A 160 1.00 2.92 -11.32
C GLU A 160 2.36 3.10 -12.02
N PRO A 161 3.17 4.12 -11.66
CA PRO A 161 4.35 4.48 -12.46
C PRO A 161 5.44 3.41 -12.47
N LEU A 162 5.48 2.51 -11.47
CA LEU A 162 6.53 1.48 -11.34
C LEU A 162 6.11 0.09 -11.84
N SER A 163 4.84 -0.09 -12.23
CA SER A 163 4.28 -1.42 -12.57
C SER A 163 4.99 -2.13 -13.72
N ASN A 164 5.53 -1.38 -14.68
CA ASN A 164 6.19 -1.91 -15.87
C ASN A 164 7.71 -2.13 -15.72
N LEU A 165 8.24 -2.05 -14.49
CA LEU A 165 9.66 -2.22 -14.20
C LEU A 165 9.94 -3.59 -13.56
N ASP A 166 11.13 -4.13 -13.82
CA ASP A 166 11.65 -5.30 -13.08
C ASP A 166 11.86 -4.97 -11.58
N ALA A 167 11.96 -6.00 -10.74
CA ALA A 167 12.02 -5.84 -9.28
C ALA A 167 13.23 -5.01 -8.82
N LYS A 168 14.41 -5.17 -9.44
CA LYS A 168 15.62 -4.43 -9.06
C LYS A 168 15.45 -2.95 -9.37
N LEU A 169 15.00 -2.64 -10.57
CA LEU A 169 14.78 -1.27 -11.03
C LEU A 169 13.63 -0.60 -10.25
N ARG A 170 12.57 -1.36 -9.92
CA ARG A 170 11.46 -0.87 -9.09
C ARG A 170 11.94 -0.43 -7.71
N ASN A 171 12.78 -1.23 -7.04
CA ASN A 171 13.36 -0.89 -5.74
C ASN A 171 14.22 0.39 -5.82
N GLN A 172 15.02 0.53 -6.87
CA GLN A 172 15.82 1.73 -7.08
C GLN A 172 14.93 2.96 -7.31
N MET A 173 13.96 2.86 -8.20
CA MET A 173 13.05 3.97 -8.52
C MET A 173 12.18 4.41 -7.35
N ARG A 174 11.78 3.47 -6.48
CA ARG A 174 11.06 3.78 -5.24
C ARG A 174 11.90 4.68 -4.32
N ALA A 175 13.19 4.33 -4.11
CA ALA A 175 14.10 5.17 -3.34
C ALA A 175 14.26 6.56 -3.98
N GLU A 176 14.33 6.65 -5.30
CA GLU A 176 14.41 7.92 -6.03
C GLU A 176 13.15 8.77 -5.87
N ILE A 177 11.95 8.17 -5.85
CA ILE A 177 10.70 8.91 -5.59
C ILE A 177 10.69 9.49 -4.18
N ILE A 178 11.21 8.74 -3.17
CA ILE A 178 11.36 9.27 -1.80
C ILE A 178 12.28 10.51 -1.78
N LEU A 179 13.43 10.43 -2.45
CA LEU A 179 14.35 11.56 -2.55
C LEU A 179 13.77 12.73 -3.35
N LEU A 180 13.01 12.42 -4.39
CA LEU A 180 12.32 13.43 -5.20
C LEU A 180 11.32 14.22 -4.38
N ARG A 181 10.49 13.52 -3.58
CA ARG A 181 9.52 14.13 -2.69
C ARG A 181 10.15 15.16 -1.76
N GLN A 182 11.36 14.88 -1.24
CA GLN A 182 12.07 15.81 -0.35
C GLN A 182 12.52 17.10 -1.04
N LYS A 183 12.63 17.08 -2.38
CA LYS A 183 13.08 18.22 -3.18
C LYS A 183 11.94 19.03 -3.80
N ILE A 184 10.74 18.47 -3.84
CA ILE A 184 9.59 19.09 -4.51
C ILE A 184 8.50 19.37 -3.48
N ASP A 185 8.16 20.64 -3.35
CA ASP A 185 7.17 21.18 -2.43
C ASP A 185 5.76 21.08 -3.07
N THR A 186 5.23 19.85 -3.22
CA THR A 186 3.93 19.62 -3.86
C THR A 186 3.17 18.46 -3.20
N THR A 187 1.86 18.41 -3.39
CA THR A 187 1.02 17.31 -2.92
C THR A 187 1.06 16.16 -3.91
N PHE A 188 1.30 14.93 -3.43
CA PHE A 188 1.38 13.73 -4.26
C PHE A 188 0.18 12.81 -4.03
N ILE A 189 -0.41 12.34 -5.13
CA ILE A 189 -1.41 11.26 -5.12
C ILE A 189 -0.87 10.14 -6.00
N TYR A 190 -0.59 9.01 -5.39
CA TYR A 190 0.07 7.86 -6.00
C TYR A 190 -0.86 6.66 -6.01
N VAL A 191 -1.01 6.01 -7.15
CA VAL A 191 -1.79 4.77 -7.28
C VAL A 191 -0.84 3.61 -7.49
N THR A 192 -1.04 2.53 -6.75
CA THR A 192 -0.32 1.27 -6.92
C THR A 192 -1.18 0.07 -6.53
N HIS A 193 -0.80 -1.11 -6.97
CA HIS A 193 -1.27 -2.39 -6.44
C HIS A 193 -0.20 -3.08 -5.56
N ASP A 194 0.99 -2.49 -5.45
CA ASP A 194 2.11 -3.00 -4.65
C ASP A 194 2.05 -2.44 -3.23
N GLN A 195 1.88 -3.33 -2.25
CA GLN A 195 1.80 -2.96 -0.83
C GLN A 195 3.12 -2.35 -0.32
N THR A 196 4.26 -2.84 -0.83
CA THR A 196 5.58 -2.33 -0.41
C THR A 196 5.76 -0.87 -0.85
N GLU A 197 5.27 -0.51 -2.06
CA GLU A 197 5.25 0.87 -2.50
C GLU A 197 4.37 1.72 -1.58
N ALA A 198 3.15 1.25 -1.27
CA ALA A 198 2.23 1.97 -0.39
C ALA A 198 2.82 2.21 1.00
N MET A 199 3.38 1.17 1.62
CA MET A 199 3.97 1.22 2.96
C MET A 199 5.23 2.10 3.06
N THR A 200 5.96 2.27 1.96
CA THR A 200 7.25 2.99 1.97
C THR A 200 7.17 4.43 1.46
N LEU A 201 6.19 4.74 0.62
CA LEU A 201 6.07 6.06 -0.01
C LEU A 201 5.06 6.96 0.71
N GLY A 202 3.96 6.41 1.23
CA GLY A 202 2.83 7.17 1.73
C GLY A 202 3.03 7.75 3.13
N ASP A 203 2.60 8.99 3.33
CA ASP A 203 2.31 9.51 4.68
C ASP A 203 1.04 8.86 5.21
N ARG A 204 0.01 8.78 4.34
CA ARG A 204 -1.19 7.98 4.54
C ARG A 204 -1.45 7.09 3.34
N ILE A 205 -2.08 5.97 3.63
CA ILE A 205 -2.51 4.96 2.68
C ILE A 205 -4.04 4.92 2.67
N VAL A 206 -4.64 4.94 1.49
CA VAL A 206 -6.06 4.71 1.26
C VAL A 206 -6.22 3.30 0.69
N ILE A 207 -6.73 2.40 1.50
CA ILE A 207 -6.99 1.02 1.08
C ILE A 207 -8.39 0.93 0.49
N MET A 208 -8.47 0.49 -0.76
CA MET A 208 -9.73 0.43 -1.51
C MET A 208 -10.12 -1.00 -1.87
N LYS A 209 -11.41 -1.29 -1.80
CA LYS A 209 -12.03 -2.53 -2.28
C LYS A 209 -13.40 -2.25 -2.86
N ASP A 210 -13.70 -2.80 -4.04
CA ASP A 210 -15.03 -2.77 -4.68
C ASP A 210 -15.64 -1.35 -4.76
N GLY A 211 -14.81 -0.35 -5.03
CA GLY A 211 -15.22 1.05 -5.14
C GLY A 211 -15.30 1.83 -3.82
N PHE A 212 -15.07 1.18 -2.69
CA PHE A 212 -15.15 1.79 -1.35
C PHE A 212 -13.77 1.95 -0.72
N ILE A 213 -13.62 3.00 0.09
CA ILE A 213 -12.52 3.11 1.04
C ILE A 213 -12.77 2.12 2.18
N GLN A 214 -11.80 1.25 2.44
CA GLN A 214 -11.83 0.33 3.57
C GLN A 214 -11.16 0.94 4.81
N GLN A 215 -10.02 1.58 4.63
CA GLN A 215 -9.29 2.27 5.69
C GLN A 215 -8.41 3.37 5.10
N VAL A 216 -8.28 4.46 5.86
CA VAL A 216 -7.28 5.51 5.64
C VAL A 216 -6.45 5.62 6.91
N GLY A 217 -5.14 5.59 6.79
CA GLY A 217 -4.23 5.73 7.92
C GLY A 217 -2.77 5.77 7.50
N THR A 218 -1.89 6.03 8.46
CA THR A 218 -0.44 5.90 8.26
C THR A 218 -0.06 4.43 7.98
N PRO A 219 1.10 4.16 7.37
CA PRO A 219 1.59 2.78 7.20
C PRO A 219 1.52 1.95 8.47
N THR A 220 1.95 2.50 9.61
CA THR A 220 1.91 1.82 10.91
C THR A 220 0.48 1.54 11.37
N GLU A 221 -0.43 2.51 11.25
CA GLU A 221 -1.83 2.31 11.64
C GLU A 221 -2.53 1.21 10.84
N VAL A 222 -2.38 1.19 9.52
CA VAL A 222 -3.04 0.17 8.69
C VAL A 222 -2.45 -1.23 8.90
N PHE A 223 -1.17 -1.31 9.30
CA PHE A 223 -0.49 -2.57 9.60
C PHE A 223 -0.84 -3.11 10.99
N ASP A 224 -0.78 -2.25 12.03
CA ASP A 224 -0.94 -2.64 13.43
C ASP A 224 -2.41 -2.69 13.87
N MET A 225 -3.27 -1.87 13.25
CA MET A 225 -4.67 -1.70 13.62
C MET A 225 -5.58 -1.76 12.39
N PRO A 226 -5.59 -2.90 11.65
CA PRO A 226 -6.50 -3.06 10.52
C PRO A 226 -7.95 -3.05 11.00
N VAL A 227 -8.80 -2.25 10.35
CA VAL A 227 -10.22 -2.10 10.77
C VAL A 227 -11.08 -3.31 10.45
N ASN A 228 -10.67 -4.14 9.50
CA ASN A 228 -11.37 -5.36 9.12
C ASN A 228 -10.43 -6.45 8.58
N MET A 229 -10.94 -7.63 8.40
CA MET A 229 -10.19 -8.78 7.86
C MET A 229 -9.59 -8.52 6.50
N PHE A 230 -10.32 -7.82 5.61
CA PHE A 230 -9.80 -7.52 4.28
C PHE A 230 -8.50 -6.71 4.37
N VAL A 231 -8.47 -5.65 5.17
CA VAL A 231 -7.26 -4.84 5.36
C VAL A 231 -6.15 -5.66 5.99
N ALA A 232 -6.46 -6.48 6.99
CA ALA A 232 -5.50 -7.34 7.68
C ALA A 232 -4.81 -8.35 6.75
N GLU A 233 -5.59 -8.96 5.84
CA GLU A 233 -5.08 -9.93 4.86
C GLU A 233 -4.45 -9.27 3.65
N PHE A 234 -4.92 -8.08 3.26
CA PHE A 234 -4.40 -7.35 2.12
C PHE A 234 -3.04 -6.71 2.45
N ILE A 235 -2.81 -6.21 3.66
CA ILE A 235 -1.57 -5.58 4.08
C ILE A 235 -0.65 -6.60 4.76
N GLY A 236 0.49 -6.85 4.15
CA GLY A 236 1.52 -7.80 4.59
C GLY A 236 1.73 -8.95 3.61
N ALA A 237 3.00 -9.34 3.40
CA ALA A 237 3.40 -10.48 2.58
C ALA A 237 4.42 -11.33 3.35
N PRO A 238 4.08 -12.58 3.67
CA PRO A 238 2.82 -13.28 3.44
C PRO A 238 1.61 -12.66 4.16
N LYS A 239 0.39 -13.01 3.72
CA LYS A 239 -0.85 -12.54 4.35
C LYS A 239 -0.96 -12.98 5.81
N MET A 240 -1.73 -12.23 6.61
CA MET A 240 -2.03 -12.59 8.00
C MET A 240 -2.63 -14.00 8.10
N ASN A 241 -2.17 -14.79 9.07
CA ASN A 241 -2.83 -16.03 9.47
C ASN A 241 -4.14 -15.68 10.15
N THR A 242 -5.24 -16.29 9.72
CA THR A 242 -6.56 -16.09 10.30
C THR A 242 -7.22 -17.43 10.58
N PHE A 243 -7.73 -17.62 11.79
CA PHE A 243 -8.39 -18.87 12.21
C PHE A 243 -9.44 -18.63 13.29
N LYS A 244 -10.45 -19.49 13.35
CA LYS A 244 -11.53 -19.41 14.34
C LYS A 244 -11.06 -19.86 15.71
N THR A 245 -11.42 -19.12 16.75
CA THR A 245 -11.12 -19.47 18.13
C THR A 245 -12.08 -18.75 19.08
N ASN A 246 -11.94 -18.99 20.38
CA ASN A 246 -12.70 -18.28 21.41
C ASN A 246 -11.82 -17.21 22.09
N LEU A 247 -12.38 -16.03 22.26
CA LEU A 247 -11.91 -15.02 23.18
C LEU A 247 -12.62 -15.22 24.51
N VAL A 248 -11.87 -15.50 25.56
CA VAL A 248 -12.40 -15.78 26.90
C VAL A 248 -11.95 -14.69 27.85
N ARG A 249 -12.90 -14.07 28.55
CA ARG A 249 -12.64 -13.08 29.60
C ARG A 249 -12.67 -13.75 30.98
N GLU A 250 -11.62 -13.62 31.73
CA GLU A 250 -11.49 -14.09 33.12
C GLU A 250 -11.13 -12.91 34.03
N GLY A 251 -12.15 -12.27 34.60
CA GLY A 251 -11.98 -11.01 35.36
C GLY A 251 -11.52 -9.86 34.47
N ASP A 252 -10.35 -9.33 34.75
CA ASP A 252 -9.72 -8.26 33.96
C ASP A 252 -8.70 -8.79 32.91
N LYS A 253 -8.64 -10.09 32.71
CA LYS A 253 -7.76 -10.71 31.72
C LYS A 253 -8.55 -11.32 30.57
N TYR A 254 -7.90 -11.33 29.41
CA TYR A 254 -8.39 -11.99 28.22
C TYR A 254 -7.45 -13.09 27.76
N PHE A 255 -8.03 -14.19 27.31
CA PHE A 255 -7.31 -15.33 26.76
C PHE A 255 -7.91 -15.70 25.41
N VAL A 256 -7.07 -16.22 24.50
CA VAL A 256 -7.52 -16.92 23.30
C VAL A 256 -7.19 -18.41 23.47
N THR A 257 -8.02 -19.26 22.86
CA THR A 257 -7.88 -20.72 23.00
C THR A 257 -7.74 -21.41 21.64
N PRO A 258 -6.73 -21.04 20.81
CA PRO A 258 -6.56 -21.66 19.50
C PRO A 258 -6.05 -23.11 19.68
N TYR A 259 -6.70 -24.05 19.00
CA TYR A 259 -6.28 -25.45 18.92
C TYR A 259 -5.95 -26.12 20.28
N GLY A 260 -6.65 -25.72 21.34
CA GLY A 260 -6.42 -26.22 22.70
C GLY A 260 -5.33 -25.50 23.52
N ALA A 261 -4.51 -24.68 22.91
CA ALA A 261 -3.59 -23.81 23.61
C ALA A 261 -4.35 -22.69 24.36
N LYS A 262 -3.79 -22.18 25.46
CA LYS A 262 -4.34 -21.02 26.19
C LYS A 262 -3.31 -19.91 26.21
N ILE A 263 -3.58 -18.83 25.51
CA ILE A 263 -2.63 -17.69 25.35
C ILE A 263 -3.27 -16.43 25.89
N GLU A 264 -2.60 -15.77 26.85
CA GLU A 264 -3.06 -14.51 27.45
C GLU A 264 -2.87 -13.35 26.47
N VAL A 265 -3.92 -12.53 26.28
CA VAL A 265 -3.82 -11.27 25.55
C VAL A 265 -3.13 -10.23 26.44
N THR A 266 -2.11 -9.58 25.94
CA THR A 266 -1.28 -8.66 26.73
C THR A 266 -1.11 -7.29 26.06
N GLY A 267 -0.58 -6.31 26.82
CA GLY A 267 -0.27 -4.98 26.33
C GLY A 267 -1.49 -4.15 25.95
N LYS A 268 -1.29 -3.19 25.07
CA LYS A 268 -2.32 -2.20 24.66
C LYS A 268 -3.63 -2.84 24.17
N LYS A 269 -3.56 -4.00 23.52
CA LYS A 269 -4.75 -4.70 22.99
C LYS A 269 -5.62 -5.26 24.13
N ALA A 270 -5.03 -5.76 25.22
CA ALA A 270 -5.77 -6.17 26.41
C ALA A 270 -6.49 -4.99 27.06
N GLU A 271 -5.80 -3.84 27.19
CA GLU A 271 -6.37 -2.60 27.72
C GLU A 271 -7.55 -2.12 26.87
N MET A 272 -7.43 -2.17 25.52
CA MET A 272 -8.50 -1.79 24.62
C MET A 272 -9.72 -2.73 24.71
N LEU A 273 -9.51 -4.05 24.84
CA LEU A 273 -10.60 -5.01 25.07
C LEU A 273 -11.34 -4.72 26.37
N LEU A 274 -10.61 -4.40 27.44
CA LEU A 274 -11.19 -4.00 28.73
C LEU A 274 -11.97 -2.69 28.62
N ALA A 275 -11.40 -1.66 28.02
CA ALA A 275 -12.03 -0.35 27.84
C ALA A 275 -13.32 -0.44 27.04
N LYS A 276 -13.36 -1.31 26.02
CA LYS A 276 -14.58 -1.58 25.22
C LYS A 276 -15.53 -2.61 25.89
N ASN A 277 -15.17 -3.13 27.06
CA ASN A 277 -15.93 -4.14 27.80
C ASN A 277 -16.32 -5.35 26.94
N VAL A 278 -15.41 -5.84 26.10
CA VAL A 278 -15.66 -6.95 25.18
C VAL A 278 -15.97 -8.21 26.00
N GLN A 279 -17.05 -8.90 25.64
CA GLN A 279 -17.46 -10.15 26.31
C GLN A 279 -16.79 -11.37 25.67
N SER A 280 -16.77 -12.49 26.40
CA SER A 280 -16.35 -13.77 25.85
C SER A 280 -17.21 -14.13 24.64
N GLN A 281 -16.56 -14.48 23.52
CA GLN A 281 -17.24 -14.78 22.27
C GLN A 281 -16.34 -15.56 21.30
N GLU A 282 -16.94 -16.18 20.30
CA GLU A 282 -16.21 -16.69 19.14
C GLU A 282 -15.66 -15.52 18.32
N ILE A 283 -14.43 -15.66 17.85
CA ILE A 283 -13.72 -14.67 17.03
C ILE A 283 -12.98 -15.35 15.88
N ILE A 284 -12.61 -14.56 14.87
CA ILE A 284 -11.50 -14.89 14.00
C ILE A 284 -10.26 -14.20 14.57
N LEU A 285 -9.28 -15.01 14.96
CA LEU A 285 -8.00 -14.51 15.45
C LEU A 285 -7.05 -14.30 14.27
N GLY A 286 -6.45 -13.13 14.18
CA GLY A 286 -5.41 -12.82 13.21
C GLY A 286 -4.03 -12.74 13.88
N VAL A 287 -3.03 -13.40 13.28
CA VAL A 287 -1.62 -13.30 13.69
C VAL A 287 -0.74 -13.23 12.45
N ARG A 288 0.13 -12.23 12.38
CA ARG A 288 1.02 -12.11 11.23
C ARG A 288 2.11 -13.18 11.23
N PRO A 289 2.51 -13.71 10.07
CA PRO A 289 3.52 -14.77 9.93
C PRO A 289 4.84 -14.49 10.64
N GLU A 290 5.29 -13.23 10.64
CA GLU A 290 6.52 -12.77 11.32
C GLU A 290 6.41 -12.71 12.84
N HIS A 291 5.20 -12.81 13.38
CA HIS A 291 4.97 -12.81 14.84
C HIS A 291 4.74 -14.23 15.40
N VAL A 292 4.72 -15.23 14.54
CA VAL A 292 4.65 -16.64 14.94
C VAL A 292 6.08 -17.15 15.17
N THR A 293 6.31 -17.74 16.34
CA THR A 293 7.61 -18.26 16.76
C THR A 293 7.54 -19.74 17.06
N GLN A 294 8.69 -20.42 17.08
CA GLN A 294 8.78 -21.78 17.59
C GLN A 294 8.57 -21.80 19.10
N ALA A 295 7.97 -22.89 19.60
CA ALA A 295 7.72 -23.12 21.03
C ALA A 295 8.25 -24.50 21.43
N ASP A 296 8.46 -24.69 22.71
CA ASP A 296 8.71 -26.01 23.28
C ASP A 296 7.41 -26.80 23.41
N ALA A 297 7.49 -28.13 23.20
CA ALA A 297 6.34 -29.01 23.27
C ALA A 297 5.62 -29.02 24.63
N GLN A 298 6.31 -28.59 25.70
CA GLN A 298 5.77 -28.54 27.06
C GLN A 298 5.10 -27.20 27.40
N ASP A 299 5.18 -26.21 26.52
CA ASP A 299 4.54 -24.92 26.72
C ASP A 299 3.02 -25.04 26.58
N ALA A 300 2.27 -24.54 27.55
CA ALA A 300 0.80 -24.52 27.51
C ALA A 300 0.23 -23.66 26.37
N ALA A 301 1.04 -22.78 25.81
CA ALA A 301 0.73 -21.94 24.65
C ALA A 301 1.18 -22.57 23.32
N ALA A 302 1.76 -23.77 23.33
CA ALA A 302 2.26 -24.44 22.14
C ALA A 302 1.15 -25.03 21.28
N ILE A 303 1.19 -24.77 20.00
CA ILE A 303 0.29 -25.33 18.98
C ILE A 303 1.06 -26.34 18.14
N PRO A 304 0.70 -27.64 18.15
CA PRO A 304 1.36 -28.65 17.34
C PRO A 304 1.04 -28.49 15.86
N CYS A 305 2.07 -28.49 15.03
CA CYS A 305 1.95 -28.32 13.59
C CYS A 305 2.85 -29.30 12.83
N THR A 306 2.53 -29.52 11.55
CA THR A 306 3.36 -30.32 10.62
C THR A 306 3.72 -29.48 9.42
N ILE A 307 5.00 -29.43 9.03
CA ILE A 307 5.47 -28.70 7.84
C ILE A 307 4.95 -29.37 6.57
N LYS A 308 4.30 -28.61 5.71
CA LYS A 308 3.86 -29.02 4.38
C LYS A 308 4.73 -28.47 3.25
N VAL A 309 5.20 -27.22 3.40
CA VAL A 309 6.08 -26.58 2.41
C VAL A 309 7.11 -25.76 3.16
N ASN A 310 8.33 -25.76 2.67
CA ASN A 310 9.42 -24.89 3.10
C ASN A 310 9.89 -24.06 1.91
N GLU A 311 9.65 -22.76 1.94
CA GLU A 311 10.11 -21.81 0.95
C GLU A 311 11.33 -21.08 1.48
N MET A 312 12.52 -21.40 0.93
CA MET A 312 13.77 -20.71 1.25
C MET A 312 13.86 -19.39 0.48
N MET A 313 13.66 -18.27 1.16
CA MET A 313 13.72 -16.93 0.57
C MET A 313 15.11 -16.25 0.70
N GLY A 314 16.14 -17.02 1.08
CA GLY A 314 17.49 -16.52 1.34
C GLY A 314 17.68 -16.05 2.78
N SER A 315 17.24 -14.86 3.13
CA SER A 315 17.31 -14.32 4.51
C SER A 315 16.25 -14.89 5.46
N GLU A 316 15.24 -15.58 4.93
CA GLU A 316 14.09 -16.09 5.66
C GLU A 316 13.64 -17.44 5.12
N LEU A 317 12.99 -18.22 6.00
CA LEU A 317 12.18 -19.38 5.68
C LEU A 317 10.70 -19.01 5.82
N HIS A 318 9.90 -19.31 4.81
CA HIS A 318 8.45 -19.30 4.95
C HIS A 318 7.99 -20.76 5.07
N LEU A 319 7.59 -21.16 6.27
CA LEU A 319 7.08 -22.49 6.52
C LEU A 319 5.56 -22.48 6.42
N HIS A 320 5.01 -23.23 5.48
CA HIS A 320 3.59 -23.54 5.44
C HIS A 320 3.36 -24.76 6.33
N VAL A 321 2.70 -24.56 7.44
CA VAL A 321 2.41 -25.58 8.42
C VAL A 321 0.92 -25.87 8.48
N VAL A 322 0.56 -27.08 8.85
CA VAL A 322 -0.83 -27.51 9.07
C VAL A 322 -0.94 -28.00 10.50
N GLU A 323 -1.92 -27.50 11.23
CA GLU A 323 -2.28 -28.00 12.55
C GLU A 323 -3.20 -29.24 12.44
N GLU A 324 -3.55 -29.88 13.57
CA GLU A 324 -4.24 -31.18 13.58
C GLU A 324 -5.65 -31.15 12.96
N ASN A 325 -6.37 -30.01 12.98
CA ASN A 325 -7.70 -29.87 12.37
C ASN A 325 -7.65 -29.54 10.86
N GLY A 326 -6.46 -29.29 10.32
CA GLY A 326 -6.24 -29.07 8.90
C GLY A 326 -6.10 -27.59 8.49
N ASP A 327 -6.15 -26.66 9.43
CA ASP A 327 -5.93 -25.24 9.15
C ASP A 327 -4.47 -24.99 8.74
N GLN A 328 -4.29 -24.15 7.74
CA GLN A 328 -2.97 -23.81 7.22
C GLN A 328 -2.49 -22.49 7.79
N LEU A 329 -1.28 -22.49 8.32
CA LEU A 329 -0.62 -21.30 8.87
C LEU A 329 0.72 -21.11 8.16
N ILE A 330 1.18 -19.87 8.08
CA ILE A 330 2.50 -19.52 7.58
C ILE A 330 3.33 -18.99 8.75
N VAL A 331 4.52 -19.54 8.91
CA VAL A 331 5.50 -19.10 9.90
C VAL A 331 6.70 -18.53 9.14
N ARG A 332 7.09 -17.31 9.49
CA ARG A 332 8.22 -16.62 8.88
C ARG A 332 9.39 -16.60 9.85
N ILE A 333 10.46 -17.30 9.53
CA ILE A 333 11.62 -17.46 10.42
C ILE A 333 12.86 -16.85 9.74
N PRO A 334 13.52 -15.84 10.35
CA PRO A 334 14.80 -15.34 9.84
C PRO A 334 15.85 -16.43 9.87
N THR A 335 16.57 -16.66 8.76
CA THR A 335 17.57 -17.75 8.66
C THR A 335 18.73 -17.58 9.62
N ILE A 336 19.04 -16.35 10.05
CA ILE A 336 20.09 -16.05 11.01
C ILE A 336 19.79 -16.57 12.43
N THR A 337 18.51 -16.82 12.75
CA THR A 337 18.12 -17.35 14.06
C THR A 337 18.15 -18.86 14.15
N LEU A 338 18.41 -19.55 13.02
CA LEU A 338 18.43 -21.00 12.94
C LEU A 338 19.89 -21.51 12.83
N GLU A 339 20.22 -22.53 13.62
CA GLU A 339 21.43 -23.31 13.44
C GLU A 339 21.32 -24.25 12.24
N ASP A 340 22.45 -24.71 11.70
CA ASP A 340 22.49 -25.56 10.50
C ASP A 340 21.72 -26.88 10.68
N GLU A 341 21.69 -27.42 11.89
CA GLU A 341 20.94 -28.65 12.21
C GLU A 341 19.44 -28.39 12.17
N GLN A 342 18.97 -27.28 12.79
CA GLN A 342 17.57 -26.87 12.77
C GLN A 342 17.07 -26.61 11.34
N ARG A 343 17.90 -26.01 10.47
CA ARG A 343 17.55 -25.82 9.06
C ARG A 343 17.30 -27.12 8.32
N LYS A 344 18.10 -28.17 8.61
CA LYS A 344 17.95 -29.49 8.00
C LYS A 344 16.68 -30.20 8.42
N GLU A 345 16.18 -29.90 9.61
CA GLU A 345 14.93 -30.47 10.14
C GLU A 345 13.68 -29.80 9.60
N MET A 346 13.77 -28.57 9.06
CA MET A 346 12.64 -27.82 8.50
C MET A 346 12.19 -28.38 7.13
N VAL A 347 11.82 -29.67 7.10
CA VAL A 347 11.44 -30.40 5.89
C VAL A 347 10.00 -30.87 5.96
N TYR A 348 9.46 -31.26 4.80
CA TYR A 348 8.12 -31.85 4.70
C TYR A 348 7.90 -32.97 5.71
N GLY A 349 6.79 -32.93 6.44
CA GLY A 349 6.40 -33.94 7.42
C GLY A 349 7.04 -33.75 8.82
N HIS A 350 7.99 -32.86 8.97
CA HIS A 350 8.56 -32.57 10.30
C HIS A 350 7.50 -31.91 11.19
N LYS A 351 7.43 -32.36 12.45
CA LYS A 351 6.53 -31.81 13.47
C LYS A 351 7.25 -30.72 14.25
N LEU A 352 6.59 -29.59 14.41
CA LEU A 352 7.07 -28.49 15.24
C LEU A 352 5.94 -27.93 16.09
N TYR A 353 6.30 -27.18 17.10
CA TYR A 353 5.37 -26.43 17.94
C TYR A 353 5.54 -24.95 17.68
N ILE A 354 4.43 -24.23 17.55
CA ILE A 354 4.43 -22.79 17.32
C ILE A 354 3.65 -22.08 18.40
N THR A 355 3.97 -20.82 18.64
CA THR A 355 3.26 -19.92 19.54
C THR A 355 3.35 -18.48 19.04
N PHE A 356 2.69 -17.55 19.71
CA PHE A 356 2.76 -16.11 19.45
C PHE A 356 2.45 -15.31 20.72
N GLU A 357 3.02 -14.11 20.82
CA GLU A 357 2.81 -13.26 21.98
C GLU A 357 1.40 -12.64 21.99
N GLY A 358 0.85 -12.43 23.18
CA GLY A 358 -0.48 -11.85 23.38
C GLY A 358 -0.68 -10.43 22.83
N LYS A 359 0.41 -9.65 22.69
CA LYS A 359 0.38 -8.27 22.21
C LYS A 359 0.21 -8.14 20.69
N VAL A 360 0.47 -9.21 19.91
CA VAL A 360 0.47 -9.16 18.43
C VAL A 360 -0.84 -9.61 17.78
N MET A 361 -1.78 -10.06 18.57
CA MET A 361 -3.06 -10.63 18.13
C MET A 361 -4.00 -9.57 17.56
N HIS A 362 -4.85 -9.97 16.58
CA HIS A 362 -5.96 -9.19 16.05
C HIS A 362 -7.26 -9.97 16.19
N PHE A 363 -8.36 -9.29 16.52
CA PHE A 363 -9.63 -9.91 16.89
C PHE A 363 -10.72 -9.43 15.95
N PHE A 364 -11.25 -10.33 15.12
CA PHE A 364 -12.30 -9.99 14.16
C PHE A 364 -13.62 -10.69 14.50
N ASN A 365 -14.70 -9.97 14.29
CA ASN A 365 -16.03 -10.56 14.40
C ASN A 365 -16.23 -11.59 13.27
N PRO A 366 -16.68 -12.82 13.56
CA PRO A 366 -16.81 -13.88 12.56
C PRO A 366 -17.82 -13.61 11.45
N GLU A 367 -18.86 -12.82 11.73
CA GLU A 367 -19.93 -12.52 10.78
C GLU A 367 -19.63 -11.31 9.90
N THR A 368 -19.10 -10.23 10.51
CA THR A 368 -18.90 -8.96 9.82
C THR A 368 -17.47 -8.76 9.31
N GLY A 369 -16.51 -9.52 9.84
CA GLY A 369 -15.08 -9.32 9.59
C GLY A 369 -14.51 -8.04 10.18
N VAL A 370 -15.27 -7.28 10.95
CA VAL A 370 -14.82 -6.02 11.58
C VAL A 370 -13.92 -6.33 12.77
N ASN A 371 -12.86 -5.57 12.95
CA ASN A 371 -11.98 -5.69 14.11
C ASN A 371 -12.70 -5.20 15.37
N LEU A 372 -12.70 -6.01 16.43
CA LEU A 372 -13.34 -5.65 17.71
C LEU A 372 -12.70 -4.42 18.39
N LEU A 373 -11.47 -4.07 17.97
CA LEU A 373 -10.71 -2.93 18.48
C LEU A 373 -10.80 -1.68 17.58
N ALA A 374 -11.45 -1.75 16.38
CA ALA A 374 -11.60 -0.62 15.47
C ALA A 374 -12.59 0.44 15.98
#